data_04a59fb28727559f6ad1e7e6ce12bddb
#
_entry.id   04a59fb28727559f6ad1e7e6ce12bddb
#
_cell.length_a   1.000
_cell.length_b   1.000
_cell.length_c   1.000
_cell.angle_alpha   90.00
_cell.angle_beta   90.00
_cell.angle_gamma   90.00
#
_symmetry.space_group_name_H-M   'P 1'
#
loop_
_entity.id
_entity.type
_entity.pdbx_description
1 polymer ?
#
loop_
_entity_poly.entity_id
_entity_poly.type
_entity_poly.pdbx_seq_one_letter_code
_entity_poly.pdbx_strand_id
1 'polypeptide(L)'
;MNHYIGPKGYSILKSTLTPQQQQQIKNDLTAKPHIQYSIGNEVKSFPVYRESTMKLYVPRFYGVNQFGKPQHYTIGDGDSIQLEFKGSLRDFQHTIVDRYLEHAKQHDCALLDIPCGFGKTVCALNIISQLQKKTLVIVHKEFCYNNGKNESKNSCPGHV
;
A
#
# COMPACT_ATOMS: atom_id res chain seq x y z
N MET A 1 0.81 -11.24 23.80
CA MET A 1 -0.22 -10.34 23.20
C MET A 1 -0.50 -10.87 21.80
N ASN A 2 -1.76 -11.22 21.48
CA ASN A 2 -2.10 -11.78 20.16
C ASN A 2 -2.31 -10.67 19.14
N HIS A 3 -1.23 -10.14 18.60
CA HIS A 3 -1.28 -9.21 17.47
C HIS A 3 -1.16 -9.98 16.16
N TYR A 4 -1.99 -9.62 15.17
CA TYR A 4 -1.95 -10.24 13.85
C TYR A 4 -2.22 -9.21 12.76
N ILE A 5 -1.77 -9.50 11.53
CA ILE A 5 -2.12 -8.71 10.35
C ILE A 5 -3.19 -9.45 9.57
N GLY A 6 -4.28 -8.73 9.28
CA GLY A 6 -5.42 -9.23 8.51
C GLY A 6 -5.89 -8.20 7.48
N PRO A 7 -7.00 -8.46 6.78
CA PRO A 7 -7.53 -7.57 5.74
C PRO A 7 -7.86 -6.16 6.22
N LYS A 8 -8.02 -5.95 7.53
CA LYS A 8 -8.26 -4.63 8.14
C LYS A 8 -6.99 -3.93 8.63
N GLY A 9 -5.82 -4.53 8.43
CA GLY A 9 -4.53 -4.04 8.92
C GLY A 9 -4.03 -4.77 10.16
N TYR A 10 -3.16 -4.12 10.93
CA TYR A 10 -2.61 -4.65 12.17
C TYR A 10 -3.67 -4.58 13.27
N SER A 11 -4.00 -5.72 13.86
CA SER A 11 -5.12 -5.91 14.78
C SER A 11 -4.65 -6.04 16.22
N ILE A 12 -5.21 -5.22 17.11
CA ILE A 12 -4.86 -5.12 18.53
C ILE A 12 -6.12 -5.30 19.34
N LEU A 13 -6.08 -6.15 20.37
CA LEU A 13 -7.17 -6.27 21.32
C LEU A 13 -7.21 -5.05 22.25
N LYS A 14 -8.36 -4.39 22.36
CA LYS A 14 -8.54 -3.22 23.25
C LYS A 14 -8.28 -3.56 24.72
N SER A 15 -8.59 -4.78 25.15
CA SER A 15 -8.34 -5.25 26.50
C SER A 15 -6.86 -5.34 26.89
N THR A 16 -5.95 -5.32 25.92
CA THR A 16 -4.49 -5.31 26.16
C THR A 16 -3.92 -3.91 26.25
N LEU A 17 -4.73 -2.89 25.99
CA LEU A 17 -4.35 -1.48 26.00
C LEU A 17 -5.03 -0.74 27.13
N THR A 18 -4.30 0.16 27.79
CA THR A 18 -4.91 1.12 28.72
C THR A 18 -5.79 2.12 27.96
N PRO A 19 -6.77 2.77 28.60
CA PRO A 19 -7.57 3.81 27.97
C PRO A 19 -6.71 4.96 27.40
N GLN A 20 -5.62 5.30 28.08
CA GLN A 20 -4.67 6.32 27.61
C GLN A 20 -3.96 5.91 26.32
N GLN A 21 -3.50 4.64 26.22
CA GLN A 21 -2.88 4.12 25.00
C GLN A 21 -3.86 4.08 23.83
N GLN A 22 -5.11 3.68 24.08
CA GLN A 22 -6.15 3.71 23.05
C GLN A 22 -6.39 5.12 22.50
N GLN A 23 -6.44 6.12 23.40
CA GLN A 23 -6.62 7.52 23.00
C GLN A 23 -5.41 8.05 22.24
N GLN A 24 -4.19 7.71 22.66
CA GLN A 24 -2.96 8.08 21.96
C GLN A 24 -2.93 7.55 20.54
N ILE A 25 -3.23 6.26 20.34
CA ILE A 25 -3.31 5.63 19.00
C ILE A 25 -4.33 6.38 18.10
N LYS A 26 -5.49 6.72 18.66
CA LYS A 26 -6.51 7.47 17.92
C LYS A 26 -6.05 8.87 17.53
N ASN A 27 -5.34 9.55 18.41
CA ASN A 27 -4.79 10.88 18.13
C ASN A 27 -3.70 10.81 17.05
N ASP A 28 -2.77 9.87 17.16
CA ASP A 28 -1.68 9.67 16.19
C ASP A 28 -2.22 9.33 14.79
N LEU A 29 -3.32 8.57 14.74
CA LEU A 29 -3.92 8.08 13.50
C LEU A 29 -5.14 8.92 13.05
N THR A 30 -5.29 10.13 13.55
CA THR A 30 -6.26 11.10 13.05
C THR A 30 -5.56 12.12 12.16
N ALA A 31 -5.70 11.95 10.85
CA ALA A 31 -5.10 12.83 9.86
C ALA A 31 -5.84 14.18 9.79
N LYS A 32 -5.06 15.26 9.84
CA LYS A 32 -5.55 16.63 9.62
C LYS A 32 -4.85 17.18 8.37
N PRO A 33 -5.53 17.26 7.21
CA PRO A 33 -4.91 17.79 6.01
C PRO A 33 -4.47 19.25 6.22
N HIS A 34 -3.25 19.56 5.81
CA HIS A 34 -2.76 20.94 5.82
C HIS A 34 -3.19 21.59 4.50
N ILE A 35 -4.17 22.51 4.56
CA ILE A 35 -4.61 23.27 3.40
C ILE A 35 -3.95 24.66 3.49
N GLN A 36 -3.03 24.95 2.56
CA GLN A 36 -2.27 26.21 2.52
C GLN A 36 -3.14 27.48 2.33
N TYR A 37 -4.35 27.33 1.78
CA TYR A 37 -5.27 28.44 1.51
C TYR A 37 -6.71 28.05 1.82
N SER A 38 -7.07 27.91 3.10
CA SER A 38 -8.47 27.81 3.50
C SER A 38 -8.95 29.11 4.11
N ILE A 39 -9.51 29.99 3.31
CA ILE A 39 -10.29 31.11 3.83
C ILE A 39 -11.63 30.55 4.27
N GLY A 40 -11.80 30.30 5.58
CA GLY A 40 -13.10 30.05 6.20
C GLY A 40 -13.65 28.61 6.18
N ASN A 41 -12.95 27.61 5.64
CA ASN A 41 -13.41 26.22 5.70
C ASN A 41 -12.69 25.43 6.80
N GLU A 42 -13.44 24.85 7.73
CA GLU A 42 -12.89 23.89 8.70
C GLU A 42 -12.29 22.69 7.98
N VAL A 43 -11.01 22.44 8.26
CA VAL A 43 -10.31 21.24 7.75
C VAL A 43 -10.84 20.03 8.49
N LYS A 44 -11.64 19.20 7.80
CA LYS A 44 -12.18 17.97 8.37
C LYS A 44 -11.04 16.99 8.62
N SER A 45 -10.86 16.61 9.88
CA SER A 45 -9.99 15.50 10.25
C SER A 45 -10.67 14.17 9.94
N PHE A 46 -9.89 13.13 9.62
CA PHE A 46 -10.42 11.79 9.39
C PHE A 46 -9.54 10.72 10.03
N PRO A 47 -10.13 9.63 10.57
CA PRO A 47 -9.37 8.55 11.17
C PRO A 47 -8.73 7.67 10.07
N VAL A 48 -7.46 7.31 10.28
CA VAL A 48 -6.70 6.34 9.48
C VAL A 48 -6.70 4.96 10.15
N TYR A 49 -7.45 4.80 11.21
CA TYR A 49 -7.69 3.55 11.91
C TYR A 49 -9.15 3.11 11.77
N ARG A 50 -9.40 1.87 12.09
CA ARG A 50 -10.76 1.33 12.28
C ARG A 50 -10.87 0.71 13.64
N GLU A 51 -12.09 0.61 14.16
CA GLU A 51 -12.34 -0.05 15.45
C GLU A 51 -13.60 -0.91 15.41
N SER A 52 -13.60 -1.92 16.25
CA SER A 52 -14.76 -2.71 16.65
C SER A 52 -14.93 -2.62 18.16
N THR A 53 -15.95 -3.27 18.69
CA THR A 53 -16.16 -3.35 20.15
C THR A 53 -14.90 -3.85 20.88
N MET A 54 -14.21 -4.85 20.32
CA MET A 54 -13.09 -5.52 20.99
C MET A 54 -11.71 -5.19 20.45
N LYS A 55 -11.60 -4.64 19.22
CA LYS A 55 -10.31 -4.49 18.53
C LYS A 55 -10.13 -3.11 17.93
N LEU A 56 -8.87 -2.66 17.91
CA LEU A 56 -8.37 -1.58 17.06
C LEU A 56 -7.65 -2.19 15.86
N TYR A 57 -7.86 -1.59 14.69
CA TYR A 57 -7.20 -1.94 13.43
C TYR A 57 -6.43 -0.72 12.96
N VAL A 58 -5.12 -0.83 12.93
CA VAL A 58 -4.22 0.28 12.60
C VAL A 58 -3.42 -0.03 11.34
N PRO A 59 -2.86 0.98 10.66
CA PRO A 59 -1.96 0.76 9.54
C PRO A 59 -0.83 -0.20 9.93
N ARG A 60 -0.46 -1.09 9.00
CA ARG A 60 0.51 -2.17 9.24
C ARG A 60 1.81 -1.67 9.87
N PHE A 61 2.43 -0.67 9.27
CA PHE A 61 3.73 -0.16 9.74
C PHE A 61 3.64 0.55 11.09
N TYR A 62 2.56 1.29 11.32
CA TYR A 62 2.30 1.86 12.64
C TYR A 62 2.23 0.76 13.70
N GLY A 63 1.46 -0.30 13.42
CA GLY A 63 1.34 -1.44 14.33
C GLY A 63 2.67 -2.15 14.59
N VAL A 64 3.42 -2.43 13.54
CA VAL A 64 4.74 -3.09 13.67
C VAL A 64 5.74 -2.23 14.44
N ASN A 65 5.76 -0.92 14.21
CA ASN A 65 6.68 -0.02 14.90
C ASN A 65 6.34 0.16 16.39
N GLN A 66 5.05 0.18 16.73
CA GLN A 66 4.61 0.39 18.11
C GLN A 66 4.54 -0.88 18.96
N PHE A 67 4.21 -2.01 18.33
CA PHE A 67 3.90 -3.25 19.03
C PHE A 67 4.76 -4.46 18.61
N GLY A 68 5.66 -4.24 17.65
CA GLY A 68 6.54 -5.28 17.14
C GLY A 68 5.90 -6.15 16.05
N LYS A 69 6.64 -7.18 15.62
CA LYS A 69 6.19 -8.10 14.58
C LYS A 69 4.91 -8.83 15.00
N PRO A 70 3.93 -9.00 14.09
CA PRO A 70 2.73 -9.78 14.38
C PRO A 70 3.06 -11.25 14.59
N GLN A 71 2.25 -11.95 15.39
CA GLN A 71 2.43 -13.37 15.62
C GLN A 71 2.02 -14.22 14.42
N HIS A 72 1.05 -13.76 13.66
CA HIS A 72 0.58 -14.43 12.44
C HIS A 72 -0.05 -13.46 11.46
N TYR A 73 -0.16 -13.93 10.22
CA TYR A 73 -0.82 -13.23 9.12
C TYR A 73 -2.06 -14.04 8.72
N THR A 74 -3.18 -13.34 8.51
CA THR A 74 -4.44 -13.95 8.02
C THR A 74 -4.77 -13.50 6.59
N ILE A 75 -3.82 -12.82 5.92
CA ILE A 75 -3.92 -12.43 4.53
C ILE A 75 -3.27 -13.54 3.72
N GLY A 76 -3.99 -14.10 2.75
CA GLY A 76 -3.43 -15.06 1.80
C GLY A 76 -2.49 -14.40 0.79
N ASP A 77 -1.70 -15.22 0.11
CA ASP A 77 -0.70 -14.76 -0.87
C ASP A 77 -1.30 -14.17 -2.16
N GLY A 78 -2.62 -14.14 -2.26
CA GLY A 78 -3.34 -13.71 -3.46
C GLY A 78 -3.36 -14.76 -4.57
N ASP A 79 -4.32 -14.62 -5.50
CA ASP A 79 -4.47 -15.51 -6.63
C ASP A 79 -3.31 -15.36 -7.62
N SER A 80 -2.83 -16.47 -8.15
CA SER A 80 -1.82 -16.46 -9.20
C SER A 80 -2.46 -16.12 -10.55
N ILE A 81 -1.70 -15.43 -11.39
CA ILE A 81 -2.06 -15.08 -12.75
C ILE A 81 -0.83 -15.25 -13.63
N GLN A 82 -1.01 -15.68 -14.88
CA GLN A 82 0.06 -15.74 -15.85
C GLN A 82 0.05 -14.45 -16.68
N LEU A 83 1.10 -13.65 -16.53
CA LEU A 83 1.28 -12.40 -17.26
C LEU A 83 2.68 -12.37 -17.88
N GLU A 84 2.74 -12.05 -19.16
CA GLU A 84 3.98 -11.80 -19.87
C GLU A 84 4.16 -10.30 -20.11
N PHE A 85 5.30 -9.75 -19.71
CA PHE A 85 5.65 -8.38 -20.03
C PHE A 85 6.28 -8.33 -21.42
N LYS A 86 5.58 -7.75 -22.39
CA LYS A 86 6.03 -7.64 -23.79
C LYS A 86 6.81 -6.35 -24.09
N GLY A 87 6.94 -5.45 -23.12
CA GLY A 87 7.74 -4.26 -23.25
C GLY A 87 9.23 -4.51 -23.02
N SER A 88 10.04 -3.49 -23.22
CA SER A 88 11.45 -3.47 -22.84
C SER A 88 11.70 -2.40 -21.78
N LEU A 89 12.46 -2.75 -20.75
CA LEU A 89 12.95 -1.79 -19.77
C LEU A 89 14.22 -1.13 -20.31
N ARG A 90 14.43 0.14 -19.95
CA ARG A 90 15.72 0.82 -20.11
C ARG A 90 16.69 0.34 -19.03
N ASP A 91 17.98 0.45 -19.24
CA ASP A 91 19.01 -0.05 -18.29
C ASP A 91 18.79 0.41 -16.84
N PHE A 92 18.51 1.71 -16.65
CA PHE A 92 18.24 2.22 -15.30
C PHE A 92 16.92 1.71 -14.68
N GLN A 93 15.92 1.33 -15.51
CA GLN A 93 14.66 0.77 -15.02
C GLN A 93 14.82 -0.65 -14.50
N HIS A 94 15.73 -1.45 -15.08
CA HIS A 94 16.08 -2.76 -14.55
C HIS A 94 16.56 -2.64 -13.10
N THR A 95 17.52 -1.75 -12.84
CA THR A 95 18.02 -1.53 -11.47
C THR A 95 16.91 -1.12 -10.49
N ILE A 96 15.95 -0.29 -10.93
CA ILE A 96 14.82 0.15 -10.09
C ILE A 96 13.91 -1.04 -9.75
N VAL A 97 13.56 -1.83 -10.76
CA VAL A 97 12.68 -3.00 -10.61
C VAL A 97 13.31 -4.05 -9.70
N ASP A 98 14.57 -4.37 -9.92
CA ASP A 98 15.30 -5.37 -9.13
C ASP A 98 15.39 -4.97 -7.65
N ARG A 99 15.74 -3.72 -7.36
CA ARG A 99 15.74 -3.19 -5.99
C ARG A 99 14.36 -3.20 -5.33
N TYR A 100 13.31 -2.87 -6.10
CA TYR A 100 11.94 -2.94 -5.59
C TYR A 100 11.57 -4.36 -5.20
N LEU A 101 11.82 -5.33 -6.07
CA LEU A 101 11.49 -6.73 -5.85
C LEU A 101 12.27 -7.33 -4.68
N GLU A 102 13.55 -7.01 -4.57
CA GLU A 102 14.38 -7.43 -3.44
C GLU A 102 13.85 -6.88 -2.11
N HIS A 103 13.56 -5.59 -2.05
CA HIS A 103 13.00 -4.97 -0.85
C HIS A 103 11.61 -5.53 -0.51
N ALA A 104 10.76 -5.70 -1.51
CA ALA A 104 9.40 -6.21 -1.33
C ALA A 104 9.39 -7.66 -0.78
N LYS A 105 10.34 -8.50 -1.19
CA LYS A 105 10.51 -9.87 -0.64
C LYS A 105 10.80 -9.88 0.85
N GLN A 106 11.52 -8.87 1.35
CA GLN A 106 11.89 -8.79 2.76
C GLN A 106 10.81 -8.13 3.63
N HIS A 107 10.05 -7.17 3.05
CA HIS A 107 9.15 -6.29 3.80
C HIS A 107 7.69 -6.39 3.33
N ASP A 108 7.36 -7.23 2.35
CA ASP A 108 6.05 -7.38 1.69
C ASP A 108 5.48 -6.08 1.10
N CYS A 109 6.29 -5.08 0.91
CA CYS A 109 5.94 -3.81 0.27
C CYS A 109 7.18 -3.03 -0.12
N ALA A 110 7.03 -2.07 -1.02
CA ALA A 110 8.05 -1.08 -1.33
C ALA A 110 7.42 0.20 -1.87
N LEU A 111 8.18 1.29 -1.89
CA LEU A 111 7.79 2.56 -2.48
C LEU A 111 8.74 2.88 -3.65
N LEU A 112 8.16 3.21 -4.81
CA LEU A 112 8.91 3.72 -5.95
C LEU A 112 8.86 5.26 -5.95
N ASP A 113 9.91 5.88 -5.49
CA ASP A 113 10.11 7.33 -5.57
C ASP A 113 11.11 7.62 -6.70
N ILE A 114 10.57 7.92 -7.89
CA ILE A 114 11.35 8.20 -9.09
C ILE A 114 10.78 9.42 -9.82
N PRO A 115 11.61 10.23 -10.51
CA PRO A 115 11.18 11.46 -11.19
C PRO A 115 10.08 11.25 -12.23
N CYS A 116 9.37 12.32 -12.58
CA CYS A 116 8.43 12.30 -13.71
C CYS A 116 9.16 11.97 -15.01
N GLY A 117 8.50 11.22 -15.90
CA GLY A 117 9.07 10.82 -17.20
C GLY A 117 9.99 9.59 -17.15
N PHE A 118 10.33 9.07 -15.97
CA PHE A 118 11.20 7.88 -15.83
C PHE A 118 10.48 6.54 -16.01
N GLY A 119 9.19 6.57 -16.40
CA GLY A 119 8.43 5.35 -16.74
C GLY A 119 7.94 4.57 -15.53
N LYS A 120 7.42 5.26 -14.49
CA LYS A 120 6.83 4.61 -13.31
C LYS A 120 5.84 3.50 -13.66
N THR A 121 4.95 3.79 -14.63
CA THR A 121 3.92 2.84 -15.07
C THR A 121 4.54 1.60 -15.70
N VAL A 122 5.55 1.78 -16.55
CA VAL A 122 6.27 0.66 -17.20
C VAL A 122 6.98 -0.21 -16.16
N CYS A 123 7.68 0.40 -15.19
CA CYS A 123 8.30 -0.33 -14.08
C CYS A 123 7.25 -1.10 -13.27
N ALA A 124 6.10 -0.46 -12.95
CA ALA A 124 5.03 -1.10 -12.21
C ALA A 124 4.44 -2.32 -12.96
N LEU A 125 4.19 -2.19 -14.26
CA LEU A 125 3.70 -3.29 -15.11
C LEU A 125 4.71 -4.45 -15.16
N ASN A 126 5.99 -4.16 -15.27
CA ASN A 126 7.03 -5.19 -15.22
C ASN A 126 7.08 -5.88 -13.85
N ILE A 127 6.99 -5.13 -12.75
CA ILE A 127 6.90 -5.69 -11.39
C ILE A 127 5.69 -6.63 -11.26
N ILE A 128 4.51 -6.19 -11.72
CA ILE A 128 3.28 -7.00 -11.70
C ILE A 128 3.49 -8.31 -12.47
N SER A 129 4.10 -8.25 -13.65
CA SER A 129 4.37 -9.44 -14.45
C SER A 129 5.37 -10.40 -13.78
N GLN A 130 6.34 -9.88 -13.04
CA GLN A 130 7.29 -10.73 -12.32
C GLN A 130 6.70 -11.34 -11.04
N LEU A 131 5.78 -10.63 -10.37
CA LEU A 131 5.10 -11.14 -9.18
C LEU A 131 4.06 -12.22 -9.49
N GLN A 132 3.53 -12.28 -10.72
CA GLN A 132 2.55 -13.28 -11.16
C GLN A 132 1.33 -13.40 -10.23
N LYS A 133 0.87 -12.26 -9.68
CA LYS A 133 -0.27 -12.17 -8.76
C LYS A 133 -1.34 -11.23 -9.30
N LYS A 134 -2.62 -11.57 -9.09
CA LYS A 134 -3.73 -10.64 -9.35
C LYS A 134 -3.48 -9.33 -8.62
N THR A 135 -3.46 -8.23 -9.34
CA THR A 135 -3.10 -6.92 -8.84
C THR A 135 -4.25 -5.94 -8.96
N LEU A 136 -4.53 -5.22 -7.87
CA LEU A 136 -5.45 -4.08 -7.87
C LEU A 136 -4.63 -2.78 -7.99
N VAL A 137 -4.87 -2.02 -9.05
CA VAL A 137 -4.26 -0.71 -9.26
C VAL A 137 -5.23 0.40 -8.84
N ILE A 138 -4.82 1.22 -7.88
CA ILE A 138 -5.63 2.35 -7.39
C ILE A 138 -5.01 3.65 -7.87
N VAL A 139 -5.79 4.47 -8.55
CA VAL A 139 -5.38 5.79 -9.06
C VAL A 139 -6.34 6.87 -8.60
N HIS A 140 -5.84 8.09 -8.42
CA HIS A 140 -6.64 9.20 -7.90
C HIS A 140 -7.25 10.10 -8.99
N LYS A 141 -6.84 9.94 -10.26
CA LYS A 141 -7.33 10.71 -11.40
C LYS A 141 -7.55 9.81 -12.61
N GLU A 142 -8.62 10.08 -13.36
CA GLU A 142 -8.97 9.36 -14.59
C GLU A 142 -7.86 9.39 -15.64
N PHE A 143 -7.15 10.50 -15.76
CA PHE A 143 -5.98 10.62 -16.65
C PHE A 143 -4.91 9.56 -16.35
N CYS A 144 -4.63 9.29 -15.07
CA CYS A 144 -3.68 8.25 -14.68
C CYS A 144 -4.19 6.85 -15.04
N TYR A 145 -5.51 6.63 -14.94
CA TYR A 145 -6.15 5.38 -15.34
C TYR A 145 -6.00 5.11 -16.84
N ASN A 146 -6.30 6.11 -17.68
CA ASN A 146 -6.23 5.99 -19.14
C ASN A 146 -4.80 5.73 -19.63
N ASN A 147 -3.81 6.42 -19.08
CA ASN A 147 -2.39 6.18 -19.39
C ASN A 147 -1.96 4.76 -18.99
N GLY A 148 -2.27 4.34 -17.79
CA GLY A 148 -1.96 3.00 -17.30
C GLY A 148 -2.63 1.91 -18.13
N LYS A 149 -3.89 2.11 -18.56
CA LYS A 149 -4.62 1.17 -19.41
C LYS A 149 -4.01 1.06 -20.82
N ASN A 150 -3.56 2.15 -21.41
CA ASN A 150 -2.93 2.12 -22.73
C ASN A 150 -1.57 1.42 -22.67
N GLU A 151 -0.75 1.70 -21.67
CA GLU A 151 0.52 1.01 -21.46
C GLU A 151 0.33 -0.48 -21.13
N SER A 152 -0.68 -0.83 -20.32
CA SER A 152 -0.97 -2.23 -20.00
C SER A 152 -1.41 -3.04 -21.22
N LYS A 153 -2.23 -2.47 -22.11
CA LYS A 153 -2.62 -3.12 -23.36
C LYS A 153 -1.43 -3.39 -24.28
N ASN A 154 -0.48 -2.46 -24.31
CA ASN A 154 0.72 -2.57 -25.15
C ASN A 154 1.77 -3.51 -24.54
N SER A 155 1.88 -3.53 -23.21
CA SER A 155 2.95 -4.24 -22.49
C SER A 155 2.51 -5.56 -21.86
N CYS A 156 1.21 -5.72 -21.55
CA CYS A 156 0.64 -6.94 -20.96
C CYS A 156 -0.74 -7.21 -21.60
N PRO A 157 -0.82 -7.66 -22.87
CA PRO A 157 -2.09 -8.00 -23.48
C PRO A 157 -2.64 -9.28 -22.85
N GLY A 158 -3.85 -9.19 -22.29
CA GLY A 158 -4.52 -10.40 -21.89
C GLY A 158 -5.49 -10.32 -20.70
N HIS A 159 -5.38 -9.38 -19.79
CA HIS A 159 -6.31 -9.29 -18.67
C HIS A 159 -6.29 -7.86 -18.08
N VAL A 160 -7.23 -7.04 -18.50
CA VAL A 160 -7.59 -5.77 -17.81
C VAL A 160 -9.07 -5.82 -17.51
#